data_53840fb07faec9fd2d58a2ae48714476
#
_entry.id   53840fb07faec9fd2d58a2ae48714476
#
_cell.length_a   1.000
_cell.length_b   1.000
_cell.length_c   1.000
_cell.angle_alpha   90.00
_cell.angle_beta   90.00
_cell.angle_gamma   90.00
#
_symmetry.space_group_name_H-M   'P 1'
#
loop_
_entity.id
_entity.type
_entity.pdbx_description
1 polymer ?
#
loop_
_entity_poly.entity_id
_entity_poly.type
_entity_poly.pdbx_seq_one_letter_code
_entity_poly.pdbx_strand_id
1 'polypeptide(L)'
;MIKQKLYIPFILALILLISCKDENILYLDFQNLNGNWHKNNEIEFNFESSESVVDISLILRTDNLYPFSNIFLISSIKNGNKNEIDTISYAFENDNKKWYDAQVSSIKNSKISVKKHFKIDSGLTNFKVKHAIRYLDSIMPQTKLDGILDVGLIVEKSNK
;
A
#
# COMPACT_ATOMS: atom_id res chain seq x y z
N MET A 1 6.54 -7.60 54.54
CA MET A 1 5.39 -7.41 53.62
C MET A 1 5.60 -6.36 52.51
N ILE A 2 6.77 -5.76 52.32
CA ILE A 2 7.01 -4.67 51.36
C ILE A 2 7.55 -5.18 50.00
N LYS A 3 8.17 -6.36 49.94
CA LYS A 3 8.79 -6.89 48.72
C LYS A 3 7.79 -7.39 47.66
N GLN A 4 6.58 -7.75 48.03
CA GLN A 4 5.59 -8.26 47.05
C GLN A 4 4.93 -7.17 46.19
N LYS A 5 4.86 -5.93 46.65
CA LYS A 5 4.21 -4.83 45.92
C LYS A 5 5.05 -4.31 44.73
N LEU A 6 6.35 -4.60 44.70
CA LEU A 6 7.25 -4.09 43.68
C LEU A 6 7.23 -4.95 42.39
N TYR A 7 6.84 -6.21 42.48
CA TYR A 7 6.80 -7.11 41.32
C TYR A 7 5.57 -6.89 40.41
N ILE A 8 4.48 -6.38 40.96
CA ILE A 8 3.25 -6.14 40.19
C ILE A 8 3.44 -5.11 39.06
N PRO A 9 4.03 -3.91 39.29
CA PRO A 9 4.25 -2.96 38.22
C PRO A 9 5.30 -3.46 37.21
N PHE A 10 6.26 -4.29 37.62
CA PHE A 10 7.25 -4.86 36.71
C PHE A 10 6.63 -5.93 35.79
N ILE A 11 5.75 -6.78 36.31
CA ILE A 11 4.99 -7.76 35.51
C ILE A 11 4.02 -7.05 34.59
N LEU A 12 3.35 -6.00 35.04
CA LEU A 12 2.45 -5.20 34.21
C LEU A 12 3.20 -4.52 33.07
N ALA A 13 4.40 -3.99 33.31
CA ALA A 13 5.26 -3.39 32.28
C ALA A 13 5.73 -4.43 31.26
N LEU A 14 5.99 -5.66 31.68
CA LEU A 14 6.42 -6.75 30.79
C LEU A 14 5.30 -7.21 29.85
N ILE A 15 4.03 -7.18 30.30
CA ILE A 15 2.86 -7.54 29.48
C ILE A 15 2.62 -6.51 28.37
N LEU A 16 2.98 -5.24 28.58
CA LEU A 16 2.85 -4.19 27.57
C LEU A 16 3.83 -4.31 26.40
N LEU A 17 4.82 -5.18 26.50
CA LEU A 17 5.80 -5.43 25.42
C LEU A 17 5.35 -6.51 24.42
N ILE A 18 4.16 -7.12 24.60
CA ILE A 18 3.61 -8.06 23.63
C ILE A 18 3.09 -7.26 22.44
N SER A 19 3.98 -7.01 21.48
CA SER A 19 3.62 -6.40 20.19
C SER A 19 2.80 -7.43 19.40
N CYS A 20 1.53 -7.12 19.12
CA CYS A 20 0.70 -7.87 18.19
C CYS A 20 1.28 -7.70 16.77
N LYS A 21 1.92 -8.73 16.24
CA LYS A 21 2.30 -8.82 14.84
C LYS A 21 1.14 -9.50 14.10
N ASP A 22 0.57 -8.85 13.11
CA ASP A 22 -0.43 -9.50 12.26
C ASP A 22 0.27 -10.58 11.42
N GLU A 23 0.02 -11.84 11.75
CA GLU A 23 0.63 -12.99 11.10
C GLU A 23 0.20 -13.17 9.63
N ASN A 24 -0.83 -12.45 9.20
CA ASN A 24 -1.30 -12.50 7.82
C ASN A 24 -0.48 -11.60 6.89
N ILE A 25 0.16 -10.56 7.42
CA ILE A 25 0.99 -9.65 6.63
C ILE A 25 2.38 -10.24 6.49
N LEU A 26 2.75 -10.57 5.25
CA LEU A 26 4.06 -11.11 4.89
C LEU A 26 5.06 -10.01 4.57
N TYR A 27 4.57 -8.93 3.94
CA TYR A 27 5.38 -7.77 3.57
C TYR A 27 4.53 -6.50 3.61
N LEU A 28 5.08 -5.43 4.12
CA LEU A 28 4.49 -4.10 4.11
C LEU A 28 5.62 -3.07 4.06
N ASP A 29 5.63 -2.27 3.02
CA ASP A 29 6.57 -1.17 2.87
C ASP A 29 5.92 0.01 2.16
N PHE A 30 6.42 1.22 2.40
CA PHE A 30 5.93 2.47 1.83
C PHE A 30 7.06 3.29 1.25
N GLN A 31 6.82 3.86 0.07
CA GLN A 31 7.70 4.85 -0.53
C GLN A 31 7.03 6.22 -0.50
N ASN A 32 7.70 7.19 0.13
CA ASN A 32 7.23 8.55 0.23
C ASN A 32 7.52 9.32 -1.07
N LEU A 33 6.51 10.03 -1.58
CA LEU A 33 6.58 10.80 -2.81
C LEU A 33 6.55 12.31 -2.59
N ASN A 34 6.53 12.75 -1.33
CA ASN A 34 6.45 14.16 -0.97
C ASN A 34 5.29 14.91 -1.64
N GLY A 35 4.15 14.26 -1.79
CA GLY A 35 2.96 14.84 -2.40
C GLY A 35 2.97 14.93 -3.92
N ASN A 36 3.93 14.27 -4.59
CA ASN A 36 4.13 14.41 -6.01
C ASN A 36 4.67 13.14 -6.69
N TRP A 37 3.88 12.54 -7.57
CA TRP A 37 4.30 11.37 -8.33
C TRP A 37 4.56 11.72 -9.79
N HIS A 38 5.83 11.73 -10.19
CA HIS A 38 6.22 11.99 -11.59
C HIS A 38 6.05 10.72 -12.43
N LYS A 39 5.57 10.83 -13.68
CA LYS A 39 5.32 9.70 -14.59
C LYS A 39 6.53 8.81 -14.85
N ASN A 40 7.74 9.38 -14.78
CA ASN A 40 9.00 8.64 -14.97
C ASN A 40 9.51 8.01 -13.67
N ASN A 41 8.86 8.30 -12.54
CA ASN A 41 9.19 7.68 -11.26
C ASN A 41 8.46 6.34 -11.13
N GLU A 42 9.12 5.26 -11.50
CA GLU A 42 8.65 3.90 -11.29
C GLU A 42 9.02 3.48 -9.87
N ILE A 43 8.01 3.15 -9.07
CA ILE A 43 8.18 2.73 -7.68
C ILE A 43 8.43 1.23 -7.68
N GLU A 44 9.46 0.81 -6.95
CA GLU A 44 9.91 -0.57 -6.92
C GLU A 44 9.94 -1.11 -5.47
N PHE A 45 9.39 -2.31 -5.29
CA PHE A 45 9.42 -3.06 -4.06
C PHE A 45 10.03 -4.44 -4.31
N ASN A 46 10.84 -4.89 -3.37
CA ASN A 46 11.45 -6.21 -3.42
C ASN A 46 11.10 -6.97 -2.16
N PHE A 47 10.53 -8.15 -2.29
CA PHE A 47 10.14 -8.98 -1.17
C PHE A 47 10.35 -10.46 -1.44
N GLU A 48 10.49 -11.21 -0.36
CA GLU A 48 10.47 -12.68 -0.37
C GLU A 48 9.26 -13.16 0.42
N SER A 49 8.67 -14.26 -0.02
CA SER A 49 7.55 -14.88 0.68
C SER A 49 7.87 -16.32 1.02
N SER A 50 7.49 -16.71 2.23
CA SER A 50 7.48 -18.13 2.67
C SER A 50 6.23 -18.85 2.17
N GLU A 51 5.21 -18.12 1.75
CA GLU A 51 3.96 -18.67 1.25
C GLU A 51 3.99 -18.76 -0.27
N SER A 52 3.44 -19.85 -0.80
CA SER A 52 3.36 -20.07 -2.25
C SER A 52 2.18 -19.40 -2.93
N VAL A 53 1.19 -18.93 -2.16
CA VAL A 53 0.00 -18.23 -2.64
C VAL A 53 -0.25 -17.02 -1.77
N VAL A 54 -0.31 -15.84 -2.39
CA VAL A 54 -0.43 -14.56 -1.69
C VAL A 54 -1.47 -13.66 -2.34
N ASP A 55 -1.95 -12.69 -1.57
CA ASP A 55 -2.74 -11.57 -2.06
C ASP A 55 -1.85 -10.32 -2.05
N ILE A 56 -1.81 -9.60 -3.16
CA ILE A 56 -0.99 -8.41 -3.36
C ILE A 56 -1.90 -7.22 -3.54
N SER A 57 -1.71 -6.19 -2.71
CA SER A 57 -2.45 -4.93 -2.79
C SER A 57 -1.53 -3.74 -2.71
N LEU A 58 -1.90 -2.64 -3.36
CA LEU A 58 -1.29 -1.33 -3.19
C LEU A 58 -2.07 -0.52 -2.16
N ILE A 59 -1.37 0.32 -1.41
CA ILE A 59 -1.96 1.32 -0.53
C ILE A 59 -1.54 2.69 -1.06
N LEU A 60 -2.52 3.49 -1.51
CA LEU A 60 -2.27 4.88 -1.88
C LEU A 60 -2.68 5.81 -0.76
N ARG A 61 -1.77 6.68 -0.35
CA ARG A 61 -2.06 7.78 0.59
C ARG A 61 -2.14 9.07 -0.19
N THR A 62 -3.32 9.65 -0.20
CA THR A 62 -3.60 10.88 -0.94
C THR A 62 -4.08 11.97 -0.01
N ASP A 63 -3.85 13.23 -0.38
CA ASP A 63 -4.44 14.39 0.25
C ASP A 63 -5.48 15.07 -0.66
N ASN A 64 -5.97 16.22 -0.24
CA ASN A 64 -6.98 17.00 -0.96
C ASN A 64 -6.45 17.72 -2.21
N LEU A 65 -5.14 17.66 -2.49
CA LEU A 65 -4.55 18.22 -3.71
C LEU A 65 -4.65 17.24 -4.89
N TYR A 66 -5.00 15.97 -4.64
CA TYR A 66 -5.21 15.00 -5.72
C TYR A 66 -6.49 15.36 -6.50
N PRO A 67 -6.37 15.72 -7.80
CA PRO A 67 -7.48 16.37 -8.50
C PRO A 67 -8.43 15.39 -9.22
N PHE A 68 -8.16 14.07 -9.19
CA PHE A 68 -8.91 13.09 -9.97
C PHE A 68 -9.79 12.19 -9.08
N SER A 69 -10.93 11.75 -9.63
CA SER A 69 -11.81 10.76 -8.99
C SER A 69 -11.38 9.32 -9.21
N ASN A 70 -10.37 9.08 -10.04
CA ASN A 70 -9.83 7.75 -10.33
C ASN A 70 -8.31 7.81 -10.52
N ILE A 71 -7.68 6.63 -10.54
CA ILE A 71 -6.27 6.49 -10.90
C ILE A 71 -6.09 5.28 -11.81
N PHE A 72 -5.20 5.43 -12.80
CA PHE A 72 -4.74 4.34 -13.65
C PHE A 72 -3.29 4.04 -13.33
N LEU A 73 -3.00 2.78 -13.07
CA LEU A 73 -1.66 2.31 -12.73
C LEU A 73 -1.26 1.19 -13.68
N ILE A 74 0.02 1.12 -13.99
CA ILE A 74 0.64 -0.02 -14.66
C ILE A 74 1.53 -0.68 -13.62
N SER A 75 1.24 -1.94 -13.30
CA SER A 75 2.05 -2.76 -12.41
C SER A 75 2.79 -3.85 -13.18
N SER A 76 3.95 -4.22 -12.68
CA SER A 76 4.75 -5.32 -13.20
C SER A 76 5.23 -6.17 -12.02
N ILE A 77 5.04 -7.49 -12.10
CA ILE A 77 5.48 -8.46 -11.09
C ILE A 77 6.45 -9.42 -11.76
N LYS A 78 7.69 -9.44 -11.27
CA LYS A 78 8.70 -10.40 -11.72
C LYS A 78 9.07 -11.33 -10.57
N ASN A 79 8.86 -12.63 -10.78
CA ASN A 79 9.23 -13.68 -9.83
C ASN A 79 9.81 -14.88 -10.59
N GLY A 80 11.12 -15.10 -10.44
CA GLY A 80 11.84 -16.09 -11.23
C GLY A 80 11.76 -15.82 -12.73
N ASN A 81 11.19 -16.77 -13.48
CA ASN A 81 10.98 -16.66 -14.93
C ASN A 81 9.62 -16.03 -15.31
N LYS A 82 8.76 -15.78 -14.31
CA LYS A 82 7.45 -15.14 -14.53
C LYS A 82 7.62 -13.63 -14.58
N ASN A 83 6.98 -13.00 -15.56
CA ASN A 83 6.89 -11.55 -15.66
C ASN A 83 5.48 -11.20 -16.11
N GLU A 84 4.69 -10.61 -15.21
CA GLU A 84 3.31 -10.21 -15.48
C GLU A 84 3.20 -8.70 -15.43
N ILE A 85 2.51 -8.12 -16.42
CA ILE A 85 2.24 -6.69 -16.50
C ILE A 85 0.73 -6.51 -16.56
N ASP A 86 0.18 -5.69 -15.66
CA ASP A 86 -1.23 -5.39 -15.60
C ASP A 86 -1.51 -3.90 -15.56
N THR A 87 -2.68 -3.54 -16.07
CA THR A 87 -3.23 -2.20 -15.92
C THR A 87 -4.35 -2.22 -14.90
N ILE A 88 -4.25 -1.38 -13.88
CA ILE A 88 -5.19 -1.27 -12.78
C ILE A 88 -5.94 0.05 -12.94
N SER A 89 -7.27 -0.01 -12.94
CA SER A 89 -8.13 1.16 -12.84
C SER A 89 -8.81 1.15 -11.48
N TYR A 90 -8.66 2.22 -10.74
CA TYR A 90 -9.29 2.37 -9.43
C TYR A 90 -10.04 3.70 -9.34
N ALA A 91 -11.31 3.62 -8.97
CA ALA A 91 -12.13 4.79 -8.68
C ALA A 91 -12.12 5.07 -7.18
N PHE A 92 -11.74 6.28 -6.79
CA PHE A 92 -11.86 6.69 -5.40
C PHE A 92 -13.35 6.90 -5.08
N GLU A 93 -13.84 6.20 -4.06
CA GLU A 93 -15.22 6.38 -3.62
C GLU A 93 -15.43 7.84 -3.23
N ASN A 94 -16.40 8.45 -3.89
CA ASN A 94 -16.91 9.77 -3.52
C ASN A 94 -17.73 9.63 -2.23
N ASP A 95 -17.09 9.60 -1.10
CA ASP A 95 -17.72 9.83 0.20
C ASP A 95 -18.15 11.30 0.30
N ASN A 96 -18.98 11.74 -0.64
CA ASN A 96 -19.46 13.12 -0.78
C ASN A 96 -20.25 13.65 0.43
N LYS A 97 -20.44 12.83 1.48
CA LYS A 97 -21.16 13.22 2.71
C LYS A 97 -20.29 13.33 3.97
N LYS A 98 -19.04 12.87 3.94
CA LYS A 98 -18.18 12.88 5.15
C LYS A 98 -16.99 13.85 5.09
N TRP A 99 -16.73 14.45 3.95
CA TRP A 99 -15.59 15.34 3.77
C TRP A 99 -15.69 16.66 4.54
N TYR A 100 -16.91 17.18 4.71
CA TYR A 100 -17.14 18.47 5.38
C TYR A 100 -17.22 18.35 6.91
N ASP A 101 -17.51 17.17 7.45
CA ASP A 101 -17.66 16.96 8.90
C ASP A 101 -16.41 16.41 9.59
N ALA A 102 -15.44 15.89 8.86
CA ALA A 102 -14.20 15.37 9.42
C ALA A 102 -13.04 16.35 9.25
N GLN A 103 -13.02 17.39 10.04
CA GLN A 103 -11.89 18.32 10.17
C GLN A 103 -10.60 17.68 10.75
N VAL A 104 -10.46 16.36 10.78
CA VAL A 104 -9.40 15.72 11.54
C VAL A 104 -8.28 15.11 10.68
N SER A 105 -8.50 14.79 9.41
CA SER A 105 -7.41 14.33 8.53
C SER A 105 -7.71 14.62 7.07
N SER A 106 -6.86 15.41 6.42
CA SER A 106 -6.87 15.64 4.97
C SER A 106 -6.29 14.45 4.18
N ILE A 107 -5.83 13.39 4.86
CA ILE A 107 -5.17 12.22 4.26
C ILE A 107 -6.16 11.07 4.14
N LYS A 108 -6.28 10.53 2.93
CA LYS A 108 -7.08 9.34 2.61
C LYS A 108 -6.18 8.17 2.28
N ASN A 109 -6.48 7.00 2.86
CA ASN A 109 -5.81 5.73 2.53
C ASN A 109 -6.74 4.88 1.67
N SER A 110 -6.26 4.44 0.52
CA SER A 110 -7.00 3.58 -0.41
C SER A 110 -6.24 2.28 -0.64
N LYS A 111 -6.84 1.14 -0.27
CA LYS A 111 -6.28 -0.19 -0.55
C LYS A 111 -6.82 -0.69 -1.90
N ILE A 112 -5.93 -0.94 -2.84
CA ILE A 112 -6.22 -1.35 -4.22
C ILE A 112 -5.73 -2.77 -4.41
N SER A 113 -6.65 -3.72 -4.68
CA SER A 113 -6.27 -5.09 -4.97
C SER A 113 -5.58 -5.17 -6.34
N VAL A 114 -4.36 -5.71 -6.36
CA VAL A 114 -3.58 -5.95 -7.58
C VAL A 114 -3.74 -7.38 -8.06
N LYS A 115 -3.48 -8.33 -7.16
CA LYS A 115 -3.61 -9.76 -7.42
C LYS A 115 -4.23 -10.45 -6.22
N LYS A 116 -5.12 -11.40 -6.48
CA LYS A 116 -5.65 -12.34 -5.49
C LYS A 116 -5.23 -13.75 -5.85
N HIS A 117 -4.92 -14.54 -4.83
CA HIS A 117 -4.50 -15.93 -4.98
C HIS A 117 -3.33 -16.09 -5.96
N PHE A 118 -2.38 -15.16 -5.90
CA PHE A 118 -1.24 -15.15 -6.80
C PHE A 118 -0.20 -16.18 -6.36
N LYS A 119 0.18 -17.06 -7.29
CA LYS A 119 1.19 -18.09 -7.04
C LYS A 119 2.59 -17.51 -7.21
N ILE A 120 3.37 -17.55 -6.15
CA ILE A 120 4.77 -17.12 -6.10
C ILE A 120 5.67 -18.36 -6.01
N ASP A 121 6.74 -18.37 -6.79
CA ASP A 121 7.84 -19.33 -6.63
C ASP A 121 8.79 -18.80 -5.53
N SER A 122 9.54 -19.70 -4.87
CA SER A 122 10.52 -19.33 -3.85
C SER A 122 11.57 -18.36 -4.41
N GLY A 123 11.95 -17.35 -3.60
CA GLY A 123 12.96 -16.36 -3.94
C GLY A 123 12.41 -14.94 -4.04
N LEU A 124 13.26 -14.06 -4.54
CA LEU A 124 12.98 -12.64 -4.62
C LEU A 124 11.90 -12.34 -5.66
N THR A 125 10.88 -11.61 -5.22
CA THR A 125 9.83 -11.04 -6.09
C THR A 125 10.06 -9.53 -6.20
N ASN A 126 10.14 -9.06 -7.43
CA ASN A 126 10.23 -7.65 -7.75
C ASN A 126 8.87 -7.15 -8.24
N PHE A 127 8.34 -6.15 -7.57
CA PHE A 127 7.10 -5.47 -7.91
C PHE A 127 7.38 -4.03 -8.29
N LYS A 128 6.88 -3.61 -9.45
CA LYS A 128 7.01 -2.23 -9.93
C LYS A 128 5.65 -1.64 -10.23
N VAL A 129 5.52 -0.34 -10.00
CA VAL A 129 4.29 0.37 -10.33
C VAL A 129 4.59 1.80 -10.78
N LYS A 130 3.82 2.28 -11.77
CA LYS A 130 3.80 3.66 -12.25
C LYS A 130 2.39 4.09 -12.59
N HIS A 131 2.13 5.39 -12.53
CA HIS A 131 0.84 5.92 -12.96
C HIS A 131 0.78 6.09 -14.48
N ALA A 132 -0.44 5.99 -15.03
CA ALA A 132 -0.72 6.12 -16.48
C ALA A 132 -1.89 7.08 -16.75
N ILE A 133 -2.05 8.12 -15.91
CA ILE A 133 -3.15 9.07 -16.02
C ILE A 133 -2.94 10.00 -17.23
N ARG A 134 -4.05 10.30 -17.92
CA ARG A 134 -4.15 11.29 -19.00
C ARG A 134 -5.35 12.19 -18.74
N TYR A 135 -5.26 13.45 -19.12
CA TYR A 135 -6.44 14.29 -19.24
C TYR A 135 -7.32 13.85 -20.40
N LEU A 136 -8.63 14.02 -20.28
CA LEU A 136 -9.60 13.67 -21.32
C LEU A 136 -9.29 14.34 -22.67
N ASP A 137 -8.78 15.56 -22.66
CA ASP A 137 -8.49 16.38 -23.85
C ASP A 137 -7.01 16.33 -24.26
N SER A 138 -6.19 15.45 -23.66
CA SER A 138 -4.76 15.38 -23.94
C SER A 138 -4.35 14.00 -24.39
N ILE A 139 -3.67 13.93 -25.54
CA ILE A 139 -2.99 12.73 -26.02
C ILE A 139 -1.78 12.41 -25.15
N MET A 140 -1.23 13.42 -24.46
CA MET A 140 -0.05 13.27 -23.60
C MET A 140 -0.42 12.77 -22.21
N PRO A 141 0.32 11.81 -21.64
CA PRO A 141 0.11 11.41 -20.26
C PRO A 141 0.43 12.57 -19.31
N GLN A 142 -0.30 12.63 -18.20
CA GLN A 142 0.00 13.59 -17.14
C GLN A 142 1.43 13.36 -16.64
N THR A 143 2.22 14.44 -16.66
CA THR A 143 3.64 14.34 -16.30
C THR A 143 3.83 14.12 -14.81
N LYS A 144 2.91 14.65 -14.00
CA LYS A 144 3.04 14.74 -12.55
C LYS A 144 1.66 14.66 -11.91
N LEU A 145 1.52 13.87 -10.88
CA LEU A 145 0.32 13.78 -10.05
C LEU A 145 0.59 14.43 -8.70
N ASP A 146 -0.10 15.53 -8.44
CA ASP A 146 -0.08 16.17 -7.13
C ASP A 146 -1.03 15.43 -6.16
N GLY A 147 -0.74 15.52 -4.87
CA GLY A 147 -1.57 14.94 -3.83
C GLY A 147 -1.37 13.45 -3.57
N ILE A 148 -0.39 12.79 -4.19
CA ILE A 148 0.03 11.45 -3.81
C ILE A 148 1.16 11.54 -2.81
N LEU A 149 0.88 11.24 -1.54
CA LEU A 149 1.85 11.33 -0.45
C LEU A 149 2.77 10.12 -0.41
N ASP A 150 2.17 8.93 -0.40
CA ASP A 150 2.90 7.67 -0.33
C ASP A 150 2.23 6.60 -1.19
N VAL A 151 3.04 5.69 -1.67
CA VAL A 151 2.62 4.43 -2.27
C VAL A 151 3.19 3.29 -1.45
N GLY A 152 2.33 2.42 -0.95
CA GLY A 152 2.70 1.24 -0.19
C GLY A 152 2.37 -0.04 -0.96
N LEU A 153 3.15 -1.09 -0.71
CA LEU A 153 2.85 -2.46 -1.11
C LEU A 153 2.58 -3.29 0.13
N ILE A 154 1.46 -3.99 0.13
CA ILE A 154 1.12 -5.00 1.14
C ILE A 154 0.96 -6.35 0.47
N VAL A 155 1.64 -7.35 1.02
CA VAL A 155 1.52 -8.75 0.62
C VAL A 155 1.00 -9.53 1.82
N GLU A 156 -0.11 -10.22 1.62
CA GLU A 156 -0.82 -10.95 2.67
C GLU A 156 -0.92 -12.44 2.31
N LYS A 157 -1.04 -13.28 3.33
CA LYS A 157 -1.42 -14.68 3.12
C LYS A 157 -2.76 -14.73 2.42
N SER A 158 -2.85 -15.55 1.38
CA SER A 158 -4.14 -15.74 0.70
C SER A 158 -5.01 -16.67 1.53
N ASN A 159 -6.14 -16.16 2.00
CA ASN A 159 -7.16 -16.98 2.65
C ASN A 159 -7.90 -17.79 1.58
N LYS A 160 -7.99 -19.11 1.82
CA LYS A 160 -8.77 -20.04 0.98
C LYS A 160 -10.26 -19.72 1.02
#